data_56acfc4e6a259d1110c9d2c025d704e7
#
_entry.id   56acfc4e6a259d1110c9d2c025d704e7
#
_cell.length_a   1.000
_cell.length_b   1.000
_cell.length_c   1.000
_cell.angle_alpha   90.00
_cell.angle_beta   90.00
_cell.angle_gamma   90.00
#
_symmetry.space_group_name_H-M   'P 1'
#
loop_
_entity.id
_entity.type
_entity.pdbx_description
1 polymer ?
#
loop_
_entity_poly.entity_id
_entity_poly.type
_entity_poly.pdbx_seq_one_letter_code
_entity_poly.pdbx_strand_id
1 'polypeptide(L)'
;LIDAHEYKPGIWVYFLTKRGVQYVRETSGRIMYSFKERSGKKQYEASAGSLWMKDQILDHQCRLNDLALEILRTCSLDSACYKDNLFATNFCYAQPDGVLELPDFHIFLEMDMGNEESKILREKWTHYRNYFLSRDYQLYRKKRIVVLFATENVKKLAARRKIVIRSLAETSMDLLGPMFECYIGNNEEMIKVARELISGQSWHEATFLAQLRQAGVAVVNRPPEFVQAGERLCRLPDKQCILAINGYKRPVALLKRIAYWEQYTARLDRTPYVNMRMLVLAPSENEICRDLFHSGLARCLNTNILFVTLNRLQEKPLHEAVFVFDQLGNQYHFTDPNMRDLFYEKRQYRPYENKTRRG
;
A
#
# COMPACT_ATOMS: atom_id res chain seq x y z
N LEU A 1 -2.52 31.57 -24.92
CA LEU A 1 -2.98 31.18 -23.60
C LEU A 1 -2.11 30.08 -22.97
N ILE A 2 -1.67 29.14 -23.78
CA ILE A 2 -0.80 28.01 -23.40
C ILE A 2 0.48 28.17 -24.22
N ASP A 3 1.61 27.91 -23.58
CA ASP A 3 2.92 27.81 -24.22
C ASP A 3 3.43 26.37 -24.00
N ALA A 4 4.41 25.94 -24.78
CA ALA A 4 4.95 24.62 -24.74
C ALA A 4 6.47 24.64 -24.69
N HIS A 5 7.05 23.78 -23.88
CA HIS A 5 8.48 23.58 -23.78
C HIS A 5 8.82 22.10 -23.99
N GLU A 6 9.75 21.83 -24.89
CA GLU A 6 10.26 20.49 -25.04
C GLU A 6 11.21 20.18 -23.89
N TYR A 7 10.72 19.38 -22.95
CA TYR A 7 11.45 19.03 -21.73
C TYR A 7 12.53 17.96 -21.97
N LYS A 8 12.17 16.97 -22.77
CA LYS A 8 13.07 15.90 -23.26
C LYS A 8 12.71 15.62 -24.73
N PRO A 9 13.60 15.05 -25.54
CA PRO A 9 13.30 14.78 -26.94
C PRO A 9 11.96 14.05 -27.09
N GLY A 10 11.01 14.70 -27.79
CA GLY A 10 9.65 14.19 -28.00
C GLY A 10 8.68 14.34 -26.82
N ILE A 11 9.09 14.92 -25.69
CA ILE A 11 8.24 15.17 -24.53
C ILE A 11 8.02 16.66 -24.35
N TRP A 12 6.78 17.09 -24.54
CA TRP A 12 6.37 18.49 -24.44
C TRP A 12 5.61 18.73 -23.13
N VAL A 13 5.97 19.80 -22.43
CA VAL A 13 5.26 20.28 -21.26
C VAL A 13 4.55 21.57 -21.60
N TYR A 14 3.26 21.61 -21.28
CA TYR A 14 2.40 22.75 -21.54
C TYR A 14 2.15 23.53 -20.25
N PHE A 15 2.23 24.85 -20.32
CA PHE A 15 2.00 25.74 -19.20
C PHE A 15 1.22 26.98 -19.60
N LEU A 16 0.53 27.60 -18.65
CA LEU A 16 -0.23 28.81 -18.90
C LEU A 16 0.70 30.03 -19.08
N THR A 17 0.52 30.77 -20.15
CA THR A 17 1.12 32.10 -20.32
C THR A 17 0.48 33.12 -19.39
N LYS A 18 1.02 34.33 -19.29
CA LYS A 18 0.38 35.41 -18.53
C LYS A 18 -1.08 35.62 -18.94
N ARG A 19 -1.37 35.58 -20.26
CA ARG A 19 -2.73 35.67 -20.80
C ARG A 19 -3.58 34.48 -20.43
N GLY A 20 -2.99 33.26 -20.38
CA GLY A 20 -3.67 32.06 -19.97
C GLY A 20 -4.08 32.08 -18.49
N VAL A 21 -3.19 32.53 -17.61
CA VAL A 21 -3.50 32.73 -16.18
C VAL A 21 -4.63 33.73 -15.99
N GLN A 22 -4.56 34.87 -16.72
CA GLN A 22 -5.61 35.91 -16.66
C GLN A 22 -6.96 35.37 -17.17
N TYR A 23 -6.96 34.65 -18.28
CA TYR A 23 -8.17 34.03 -18.84
C TYR A 23 -8.83 33.06 -17.85
N VAL A 24 -8.04 32.19 -17.19
CA VAL A 24 -8.57 31.26 -16.16
C VAL A 24 -9.20 32.05 -15.00
N ARG A 25 -8.58 33.14 -14.54
CA ARG A 25 -9.15 34.00 -13.49
C ARG A 25 -10.50 34.59 -13.88
N GLU A 26 -10.57 35.12 -15.09
CA GLU A 26 -11.77 35.83 -15.59
C GLU A 26 -12.92 34.89 -15.88
N THR A 27 -12.63 33.68 -16.41
CA THR A 27 -13.66 32.71 -16.84
C THR A 27 -14.11 31.76 -15.77
N SER A 28 -13.21 31.32 -14.89
CA SER A 28 -13.55 30.33 -13.85
C SER A 28 -13.82 30.94 -12.48
N GLY A 29 -13.52 32.23 -12.30
CA GLY A 29 -13.54 32.89 -11.00
C GLY A 29 -12.52 32.32 -9.99
N ARG A 30 -11.66 31.42 -10.42
CA ARG A 30 -10.65 30.78 -9.57
C ARG A 30 -9.37 31.60 -9.54
N ILE A 31 -8.92 31.91 -8.34
CA ILE A 31 -7.61 32.53 -8.12
C ILE A 31 -6.60 31.39 -7.99
N MET A 32 -5.61 31.33 -8.87
CA MET A 32 -4.48 30.43 -8.75
C MET A 32 -3.46 31.05 -7.79
N TYR A 33 -3.06 30.26 -6.79
CA TYR A 33 -2.05 30.68 -5.81
C TYR A 33 -0.75 29.91 -6.02
N SER A 34 0.38 30.55 -5.80
CA SER A 34 1.67 29.89 -5.67
C SER A 34 2.27 30.19 -4.30
N PHE A 35 2.94 29.20 -3.71
CA PHE A 35 3.66 29.40 -2.45
C PHE A 35 5.13 29.68 -2.73
N LYS A 36 5.61 30.83 -2.28
CA LYS A 36 7.03 31.16 -2.35
C LYS A 36 7.86 30.69 -1.15
N GLU A 37 7.25 30.39 -0.02
CA GLU A 37 7.97 29.99 1.18
C GLU A 37 7.27 28.88 1.96
N ARG A 38 8.03 27.86 2.37
CA ARG A 38 7.61 26.79 3.30
C ARG A 38 7.27 27.28 4.72
N SER A 39 7.66 28.50 5.06
CA SER A 39 7.40 29.11 6.37
C SER A 39 5.98 29.71 6.53
N GLY A 40 5.12 29.45 5.57
CA GLY A 40 3.70 29.30 5.85
C GLY A 40 2.90 30.53 6.17
N LYS A 41 2.95 31.63 5.47
CA LYS A 41 1.89 32.63 5.72
C LYS A 41 1.52 33.58 4.59
N LYS A 42 2.10 33.53 3.43
CA LYS A 42 1.64 34.38 2.31
C LYS A 42 1.34 33.56 1.07
N GLN A 43 0.06 33.42 0.78
CA GLN A 43 -0.40 32.96 -0.53
C GLN A 43 -0.18 34.11 -1.51
N TYR A 44 0.55 33.89 -2.58
CA TYR A 44 0.71 34.83 -3.67
C TYR A 44 -0.09 34.33 -4.86
N GLU A 45 -0.71 35.26 -5.58
CA GLU A 45 -1.31 34.90 -6.85
C GLU A 45 -0.26 34.30 -7.80
N ALA A 46 -0.59 33.18 -8.42
CA ALA A 46 0.30 32.51 -9.36
C ALA A 46 0.55 33.46 -10.56
N SER A 47 1.81 33.72 -10.85
CA SER A 47 2.23 34.34 -12.11
C SER A 47 2.70 33.27 -13.08
N ALA A 48 2.72 33.56 -14.38
CA ALA A 48 3.28 32.59 -15.36
C ALA A 48 4.71 32.18 -15.01
N GLY A 49 5.53 33.10 -14.46
CA GLY A 49 6.89 32.77 -14.00
C GLY A 49 6.94 31.89 -12.73
N SER A 50 5.90 31.95 -11.87
CA SER A 50 5.83 31.09 -10.69
C SER A 50 5.35 29.67 -10.99
N LEU A 51 4.78 29.43 -12.17
CA LEU A 51 4.39 28.12 -12.66
C LEU A 51 5.56 27.38 -13.35
N TRP A 52 6.64 28.09 -13.62
CA TRP A 52 7.84 27.48 -14.18
C TRP A 52 8.59 26.66 -13.13
N MET A 53 8.86 25.40 -13.43
CA MET A 53 9.56 24.47 -12.55
C MET A 53 10.93 24.11 -13.11
N LYS A 54 11.89 23.80 -12.22
CA LYS A 54 13.16 23.20 -12.61
C LYS A 54 12.92 21.77 -13.12
N ASP A 55 13.74 21.30 -14.05
CA ASP A 55 13.58 19.99 -14.68
C ASP A 55 13.39 18.82 -13.70
N GLN A 56 14.15 18.81 -12.60
CA GLN A 56 14.02 17.76 -11.57
C GLN A 56 12.66 17.75 -10.88
N ILE A 57 12.10 18.93 -10.62
CA ILE A 57 10.76 19.08 -10.00
C ILE A 57 9.69 18.79 -11.05
N LEU A 58 9.96 19.15 -12.31
CA LEU A 58 9.04 18.93 -13.41
C LEU A 58 8.83 17.44 -13.69
N ASP A 59 9.90 16.62 -13.69
CA ASP A 59 9.77 15.16 -13.88
C ASP A 59 8.90 14.53 -12.78
N HIS A 60 9.14 14.89 -11.54
CA HIS A 60 8.32 14.45 -10.41
C HIS A 60 6.84 14.86 -10.59
N GLN A 61 6.59 16.13 -10.94
CA GLN A 61 5.23 16.65 -11.10
C GLN A 61 4.50 15.99 -12.29
N CYS A 62 5.19 15.76 -13.40
CA CYS A 62 4.61 15.05 -14.56
C CYS A 62 4.20 13.63 -14.17
N ARG A 63 5.08 12.88 -13.47
CA ARG A 63 4.77 11.53 -13.01
C ARG A 63 3.62 11.48 -12.03
N LEU A 64 3.56 12.42 -11.10
CA LEU A 64 2.45 12.56 -10.17
C LEU A 64 1.13 12.85 -10.90
N ASN A 65 1.17 13.79 -11.87
CA ASN A 65 -0.01 14.12 -12.67
C ASN A 65 -0.47 12.92 -13.52
N ASP A 66 0.45 12.18 -14.13
CA ASP A 66 0.13 10.97 -14.89
C ASP A 66 -0.57 9.93 -14.00
N LEU A 67 -0.04 9.69 -12.79
CA LEU A 67 -0.66 8.81 -11.82
C LEU A 67 -2.07 9.28 -11.44
N ALA A 68 -2.21 10.55 -11.09
CA ALA A 68 -3.49 11.13 -10.68
C ALA A 68 -4.54 11.06 -11.80
N LEU A 69 -4.17 11.48 -13.03
CA LEU A 69 -5.05 11.46 -14.19
C LEU A 69 -5.47 10.04 -14.55
N GLU A 70 -4.56 9.08 -14.49
CA GLU A 70 -4.88 7.69 -14.80
C GLU A 70 -5.82 7.07 -13.75
N ILE A 71 -5.66 7.43 -12.46
CA ILE A 71 -6.62 7.04 -11.42
C ILE A 71 -7.99 7.67 -11.69
N LEU A 72 -8.06 8.96 -11.96
CA LEU A 72 -9.31 9.66 -12.26
C LEU A 72 -10.03 9.01 -13.44
N ARG A 73 -9.31 8.75 -14.53
CA ARG A 73 -9.84 8.12 -15.75
C ARG A 73 -10.32 6.69 -15.48
N THR A 74 -9.49 5.88 -14.83
CA THR A 74 -9.78 4.45 -14.59
C THR A 74 -10.95 4.25 -13.63
N CYS A 75 -11.10 5.17 -12.66
CA CYS A 75 -12.16 5.12 -11.65
C CYS A 75 -13.38 5.97 -12.00
N SER A 76 -13.39 6.62 -13.18
CA SER A 76 -14.46 7.52 -13.62
C SER A 76 -14.78 8.62 -12.59
N LEU A 77 -13.76 9.18 -11.97
CA LEU A 77 -13.90 10.25 -10.99
C LEU A 77 -13.92 11.63 -11.67
N ASP A 78 -14.65 12.57 -11.03
CA ASP A 78 -14.58 13.97 -11.41
C ASP A 78 -13.17 14.52 -11.10
N SER A 79 -12.63 15.35 -11.99
CA SER A 79 -11.35 16.03 -11.80
C SER A 79 -11.32 16.92 -10.55
N ALA A 80 -12.47 17.39 -10.09
CA ALA A 80 -12.60 18.16 -8.86
C ALA A 80 -12.21 17.36 -7.60
N CYS A 81 -12.19 16.02 -7.67
CA CYS A 81 -11.70 15.18 -6.57
C CYS A 81 -10.19 15.31 -6.37
N TYR A 82 -9.42 15.60 -7.41
CA TYR A 82 -7.97 15.79 -7.30
C TYR A 82 -7.62 17.18 -6.78
N LYS A 83 -6.75 17.21 -5.81
CA LYS A 83 -6.18 18.41 -5.22
C LYS A 83 -4.65 18.29 -5.25
N ASP A 84 -4.02 19.36 -5.65
CA ASP A 84 -2.56 19.45 -5.72
C ASP A 84 -1.89 19.63 -4.34
N ASN A 85 -0.58 19.77 -4.35
CA ASN A 85 0.21 19.99 -3.15
C ASN A 85 -0.10 21.32 -2.42
N LEU A 86 -0.71 22.30 -3.10
CA LEU A 86 -1.16 23.53 -2.45
C LEU A 86 -2.32 23.26 -1.51
N PHE A 87 -3.26 22.42 -1.94
CA PHE A 87 -4.35 21.99 -1.08
C PHE A 87 -3.82 21.16 0.11
N ALA A 88 -2.76 20.37 -0.12
CA ALA A 88 -2.14 19.57 0.92
C ALA A 88 -1.61 20.38 2.11
N THR A 89 -1.32 21.67 1.91
CA THR A 89 -0.93 22.58 3.01
C THR A 89 -2.04 22.80 4.04
N ASN A 90 -3.28 22.44 3.73
CA ASN A 90 -4.38 22.46 4.69
C ASN A 90 -4.30 21.34 5.73
N PHE A 91 -3.46 20.31 5.49
CA PHE A 91 -3.22 19.27 6.48
C PHE A 91 -2.06 19.67 7.39
N CYS A 92 -2.34 19.87 8.65
CA CYS A 92 -1.31 20.19 9.64
C CYS A 92 -0.25 19.09 9.65
N TYR A 93 1.01 19.42 9.46
CA TYR A 93 2.18 18.52 9.38
C TYR A 93 2.27 17.65 8.11
N ALA A 94 1.21 16.93 7.70
CA ALA A 94 1.26 16.07 6.50
C ALA A 94 1.25 16.92 5.22
N GLN A 95 2.15 16.62 4.30
CA GLN A 95 2.25 17.31 3.01
C GLN A 95 2.39 16.28 1.89
N PRO A 96 1.30 15.57 1.54
CA PRO A 96 1.32 14.68 0.38
C PRO A 96 1.56 15.45 -0.91
N ASP A 97 2.13 14.79 -1.91
CA ASP A 97 2.36 15.38 -3.22
C ASP A 97 1.04 15.72 -3.94
N GLY A 98 -0.01 14.91 -3.70
CA GLY A 98 -1.36 15.14 -4.19
C GLY A 98 -2.42 14.45 -3.31
N VAL A 99 -3.66 14.87 -3.44
CA VAL A 99 -4.79 14.32 -2.66
C VAL A 99 -5.97 14.04 -3.58
N LEU A 100 -6.55 12.85 -3.47
CA LEU A 100 -7.87 12.57 -4.00
C LEU A 100 -8.88 12.61 -2.83
N GLU A 101 -9.75 13.60 -2.87
CA GLU A 101 -10.83 13.75 -1.89
C GLU A 101 -12.04 12.90 -2.29
N LEU A 102 -12.32 11.88 -1.50
CA LEU A 102 -13.50 11.02 -1.68
C LEU A 102 -14.47 11.22 -0.50
N PRO A 103 -15.75 10.87 -0.65
CA PRO A 103 -16.74 11.07 0.41
C PRO A 103 -16.33 10.46 1.75
N ASP A 104 -15.86 9.21 1.74
CA ASP A 104 -15.58 8.43 2.95
C ASP A 104 -14.13 8.44 3.38
N PHE A 105 -13.19 8.74 2.49
CA PHE A 105 -11.77 8.72 2.76
C PHE A 105 -10.98 9.64 1.82
N HIS A 106 -9.72 9.88 2.17
CA HIS A 106 -8.77 10.55 1.28
C HIS A 106 -7.72 9.57 0.80
N ILE A 107 -7.34 9.68 -0.46
CA ILE A 107 -6.12 9.04 -0.97
C ILE A 107 -5.04 10.11 -1.06
N PHE A 108 -3.96 9.91 -0.33
CA PHE A 108 -2.75 10.73 -0.40
C PHE A 108 -1.79 10.08 -1.40
N LEU A 109 -1.41 10.82 -2.42
CA LEU A 109 -0.47 10.37 -3.43
C LEU A 109 0.93 10.84 -3.04
N GLU A 110 1.87 9.91 -3.03
CA GLU A 110 3.30 10.14 -2.81
C GLU A 110 4.07 9.58 -4.01
N MET A 111 4.79 10.45 -4.71
CA MET A 111 5.59 10.09 -5.88
C MET A 111 7.07 10.05 -5.50
N ASP A 112 7.67 8.87 -5.53
CA ASP A 112 9.08 8.68 -5.22
C ASP A 112 9.90 8.43 -6.48
N MET A 113 10.78 9.36 -6.80
CA MET A 113 11.71 9.25 -7.92
C MET A 113 12.95 8.39 -7.59
N GLY A 114 12.99 7.79 -6.38
CA GLY A 114 14.09 6.92 -5.95
C GLY A 114 15.36 7.63 -5.50
N ASN A 115 15.31 8.94 -5.30
CA ASN A 115 16.44 9.80 -4.92
C ASN A 115 16.38 10.30 -3.47
N GLU A 116 15.27 10.11 -2.76
CA GLU A 116 15.16 10.51 -1.36
C GLU A 116 15.98 9.59 -0.45
N GLU A 117 16.74 10.17 0.45
CA GLU A 117 17.50 9.43 1.45
C GLU A 117 16.57 8.83 2.53
N SER A 118 17.01 7.76 3.18
CA SER A 118 16.28 7.11 4.27
C SER A 118 15.91 8.09 5.41
N LYS A 119 16.72 9.12 5.65
CA LYS A 119 16.45 10.18 6.61
C LYS A 119 15.23 11.00 6.21
N ILE A 120 15.16 11.43 4.94
CA ILE A 120 14.04 12.22 4.40
C ILE A 120 12.74 11.43 4.48
N LEU A 121 12.78 10.13 4.15
CA LEU A 121 11.61 9.27 4.27
C LEU A 121 11.13 9.13 5.73
N ARG A 122 12.06 8.97 6.69
CA ARG A 122 11.67 8.93 8.10
C ARG A 122 11.07 10.25 8.58
N GLU A 123 11.59 11.39 8.13
CA GLU A 123 11.02 12.70 8.42
C GLU A 123 9.61 12.82 7.82
N LYS A 124 9.42 12.37 6.57
CA LYS A 124 8.10 12.32 5.91
C LYS A 124 7.09 11.52 6.77
N TRP A 125 7.43 10.29 7.16
CA TRP A 125 6.56 9.45 7.99
C TRP A 125 6.34 10.02 9.41
N THR A 126 7.32 10.71 9.95
CA THR A 126 7.16 11.44 11.22
C THR A 126 6.16 12.59 11.07
N HIS A 127 6.14 13.28 9.96
CA HIS A 127 5.13 14.30 9.66
C HIS A 127 3.73 13.69 9.58
N TYR A 128 3.56 12.55 8.91
CA TYR A 128 2.29 11.81 8.92
C TYR A 128 1.89 11.41 10.35
N ARG A 129 2.84 10.89 11.12
CA ARG A 129 2.59 10.55 12.54
C ARG A 129 2.08 11.75 13.32
N ASN A 130 2.76 12.89 13.21
CA ASN A 130 2.38 14.11 13.89
C ASN A 130 0.99 14.60 13.45
N TYR A 131 0.65 14.46 12.18
CA TYR A 131 -0.69 14.76 11.67
C TYR A 131 -1.75 13.90 12.34
N PHE A 132 -1.60 12.58 12.35
CA PHE A 132 -2.57 11.67 12.97
C PHE A 132 -2.73 11.88 14.47
N LEU A 133 -1.67 12.31 15.15
CA LEU A 133 -1.69 12.62 16.58
C LEU A 133 -2.15 14.07 16.85
N SER A 134 -2.28 14.90 15.84
CA SER A 134 -2.67 16.29 16.00
C SER A 134 -4.12 16.46 16.42
N ARG A 135 -4.41 17.55 17.11
CA ARG A 135 -5.78 17.95 17.46
C ARG A 135 -6.63 18.20 16.21
N ASP A 136 -6.02 18.74 15.14
CA ASP A 136 -6.69 19.01 13.87
C ASP A 136 -7.29 17.72 13.29
N TYR A 137 -6.50 16.64 13.17
CA TYR A 137 -7.00 15.36 12.69
C TYR A 137 -8.05 14.77 13.64
N GLN A 138 -7.76 14.69 14.93
CA GLN A 138 -8.59 13.98 15.89
C GLN A 138 -9.98 14.60 16.06
N LEU A 139 -10.10 15.93 15.99
CA LEU A 139 -11.35 16.64 16.26
C LEU A 139 -12.10 17.09 15.00
N TYR A 140 -11.38 17.45 13.93
CA TYR A 140 -11.99 18.15 12.79
C TYR A 140 -11.93 17.36 11.48
N ARG A 141 -10.94 16.47 11.34
CA ARG A 141 -10.66 15.82 10.06
C ARG A 141 -10.55 14.31 10.14
N LYS A 142 -11.17 13.70 11.13
CA LYS A 142 -11.08 12.25 11.36
C LYS A 142 -11.70 11.43 10.22
N LYS A 143 -11.02 11.45 9.07
CA LYS A 143 -11.33 10.64 7.88
C LYS A 143 -10.28 9.56 7.72
N ARG A 144 -10.68 8.41 7.18
CA ARG A 144 -9.71 7.39 6.75
C ARG A 144 -8.78 7.97 5.70
N ILE A 145 -7.49 7.73 5.85
CA ILE A 145 -6.46 8.14 4.91
C ILE A 145 -5.75 6.90 4.39
N VAL A 146 -5.63 6.84 3.08
CA VAL A 146 -4.88 5.80 2.38
C VAL A 146 -3.74 6.48 1.63
N VAL A 147 -2.50 6.12 1.93
CA VAL A 147 -1.33 6.59 1.19
C VAL A 147 -1.03 5.60 0.07
N LEU A 148 -0.98 6.09 -1.16
CA LEU A 148 -0.44 5.37 -2.30
C LEU A 148 0.98 5.89 -2.56
N PHE A 149 1.96 5.11 -2.13
CA PHE A 149 3.37 5.43 -2.31
C PHE A 149 3.88 4.78 -3.60
N ALA A 150 3.94 5.57 -4.67
CA ALA A 150 4.36 5.14 -5.98
C ALA A 150 5.86 5.38 -6.17
N THR A 151 6.60 4.34 -6.58
CA THR A 151 8.04 4.46 -6.86
C THR A 151 8.35 4.03 -8.29
N GLU A 152 9.02 4.91 -9.04
CA GLU A 152 9.28 4.77 -10.47
C GLU A 152 10.64 4.14 -10.82
N ASN A 153 11.55 4.00 -9.85
CA ASN A 153 12.88 3.48 -10.13
C ASN A 153 12.89 1.97 -10.34
N VAL A 154 12.50 1.53 -11.53
CA VAL A 154 12.35 0.10 -11.88
C VAL A 154 13.66 -0.69 -11.69
N LYS A 155 14.83 -0.11 -12.02
CA LYS A 155 16.13 -0.81 -11.91
C LYS A 155 16.56 -1.10 -10.46
N LYS A 156 16.09 -0.29 -9.50
CA LYS A 156 16.40 -0.41 -8.07
C LYS A 156 15.15 -0.60 -7.21
N LEU A 157 14.03 -0.95 -7.83
CA LEU A 157 12.72 -1.01 -7.19
C LEU A 157 12.75 -1.82 -5.89
N ALA A 158 13.38 -2.99 -5.90
CA ALA A 158 13.43 -3.86 -4.72
C ALA A 158 14.24 -3.23 -3.57
N ALA A 159 15.37 -2.61 -3.87
CA ALA A 159 16.18 -1.92 -2.85
C ALA A 159 15.47 -0.67 -2.32
N ARG A 160 14.82 0.09 -3.22
CA ARG A 160 14.05 1.27 -2.85
C ARG A 160 12.87 0.92 -1.97
N ARG A 161 12.09 -0.07 -2.37
CA ARG A 161 10.95 -0.59 -1.61
C ARG A 161 11.35 -1.01 -0.19
N LYS A 162 12.49 -1.69 -0.03
CA LYS A 162 13.05 -2.03 1.29
C LYS A 162 13.28 -0.80 2.18
N ILE A 163 13.84 0.28 1.63
CA ILE A 163 14.11 1.52 2.39
C ILE A 163 12.79 2.18 2.81
N VAL A 164 11.81 2.25 1.91
CA VAL A 164 10.48 2.82 2.20
C VAL A 164 9.76 2.02 3.27
N ILE A 165 9.69 0.70 3.14
CA ILE A 165 9.06 -0.21 4.10
C ILE A 165 9.70 -0.05 5.48
N ARG A 166 11.03 -0.05 5.53
CA ARG A 166 11.77 0.08 6.79
C ARG A 166 11.52 1.43 7.46
N SER A 167 11.61 2.53 6.70
CA SER A 167 11.38 3.88 7.24
C SER A 167 9.95 4.05 7.79
N LEU A 168 8.93 3.53 7.10
CA LEU A 168 7.54 3.55 7.55
C LEU A 168 7.35 2.69 8.82
N ALA A 169 7.94 1.49 8.85
CA ALA A 169 7.84 0.59 9.99
C ALA A 169 8.49 1.17 11.25
N GLU A 170 9.68 1.77 11.10
CA GLU A 170 10.41 2.37 12.23
C GLU A 170 9.70 3.59 12.83
N THR A 171 8.90 4.32 12.05
CA THR A 171 8.31 5.59 12.49
C THR A 171 6.82 5.52 12.79
N SER A 172 6.04 4.75 12.04
CA SER A 172 4.59 4.87 12.02
C SER A 172 3.82 3.55 11.93
N MET A 173 4.48 2.40 12.16
CA MET A 173 3.83 1.09 12.07
C MET A 173 2.65 0.96 13.04
N ASP A 174 2.77 1.52 14.22
CA ASP A 174 1.72 1.50 15.27
C ASP A 174 0.45 2.24 14.86
N LEU A 175 0.53 3.22 13.97
CA LEU A 175 -0.61 3.98 13.47
C LEU A 175 -1.40 3.23 12.39
N LEU A 176 -0.75 2.32 11.65
CA LEU A 176 -1.41 1.59 10.57
C LEU A 176 -2.60 0.78 11.08
N GLY A 177 -3.71 0.89 10.38
CA GLY A 177 -4.97 0.26 10.74
C GLY A 177 -6.12 0.79 9.89
N PRO A 178 -7.38 0.62 10.31
CA PRO A 178 -8.55 1.00 9.51
C PRO A 178 -8.61 2.48 9.12
N MET A 179 -7.98 3.37 9.90
CA MET A 179 -7.98 4.82 9.65
C MET A 179 -6.74 5.30 8.91
N PHE A 180 -5.67 4.51 8.87
CA PHE A 180 -4.44 4.82 8.17
C PHE A 180 -3.87 3.57 7.50
N GLU A 181 -3.87 3.56 6.18
CA GLU A 181 -3.29 2.48 5.37
C GLU A 181 -2.21 3.06 4.44
N CYS A 182 -1.20 2.26 4.13
CA CYS A 182 -0.17 2.60 3.17
C CYS A 182 0.09 1.43 2.23
N TYR A 183 -0.02 1.69 0.94
CA TYR A 183 0.29 0.78 -0.15
C TYR A 183 1.57 1.24 -0.83
N ILE A 184 2.45 0.31 -1.18
CA ILE A 184 3.76 0.60 -1.75
C ILE A 184 3.95 -0.21 -3.03
N GLY A 185 4.19 0.46 -4.15
CA GLY A 185 4.36 -0.19 -5.44
C GLY A 185 4.76 0.76 -6.56
N ASN A 186 4.70 0.30 -7.80
CA ASN A 186 4.83 1.16 -8.98
C ASN A 186 3.50 1.81 -9.36
N ASN A 187 3.50 2.68 -10.36
CA ASN A 187 2.30 3.40 -10.81
C ASN A 187 1.16 2.46 -11.20
N GLU A 188 1.42 1.44 -12.01
CA GLU A 188 0.37 0.49 -12.42
C GLU A 188 -0.28 -0.23 -11.24
N GLU A 189 0.54 -0.62 -10.26
CA GLU A 189 0.08 -1.28 -9.04
C GLU A 189 -0.77 -0.32 -8.19
N MET A 190 -0.35 0.95 -8.07
CA MET A 190 -1.09 1.96 -7.32
C MET A 190 -2.43 2.32 -7.99
N ILE A 191 -2.50 2.35 -9.31
CA ILE A 191 -3.76 2.52 -10.05
C ILE A 191 -4.73 1.36 -9.77
N LYS A 192 -4.24 0.12 -9.80
CA LYS A 192 -5.06 -1.07 -9.48
C LYS A 192 -5.58 -1.02 -8.04
N VAL A 193 -4.71 -0.66 -7.08
CA VAL A 193 -5.10 -0.48 -5.68
C VAL A 193 -6.13 0.64 -5.53
N ALA A 194 -5.94 1.79 -6.17
CA ALA A 194 -6.90 2.89 -6.14
C ALA A 194 -8.28 2.45 -6.63
N ARG A 195 -8.33 1.71 -7.75
CA ARG A 195 -9.59 1.17 -8.29
C ARG A 195 -10.28 0.24 -7.31
N GLU A 196 -9.56 -0.67 -6.67
CA GLU A 196 -10.12 -1.57 -5.66
C GLU A 196 -10.67 -0.80 -4.45
N LEU A 197 -9.93 0.19 -3.96
CA LEU A 197 -10.34 1.02 -2.83
C LEU A 197 -11.61 1.85 -3.14
N ILE A 198 -11.67 2.45 -4.31
CA ILE A 198 -12.77 3.33 -4.73
C ILE A 198 -14.03 2.52 -5.05
N SER A 199 -13.88 1.37 -5.70
CA SER A 199 -15.02 0.48 -5.97
C SER A 199 -15.51 -0.27 -4.73
N GLY A 200 -14.74 -0.28 -3.64
CA GLY A 200 -15.01 -1.12 -2.47
C GLY A 200 -14.89 -2.63 -2.72
N GLN A 201 -14.34 -3.01 -3.88
CA GLN A 201 -14.21 -4.41 -4.31
C GLN A 201 -12.76 -4.75 -4.59
N SER A 202 -12.15 -5.53 -3.73
CA SER A 202 -10.82 -6.08 -4.01
C SER A 202 -10.94 -7.32 -4.88
N TRP A 203 -10.49 -7.21 -6.13
CA TRP A 203 -10.41 -8.35 -7.04
C TRP A 203 -9.50 -9.45 -6.45
N HIS A 204 -8.39 -9.07 -5.84
CA HIS A 204 -7.47 -10.02 -5.21
C HIS A 204 -8.14 -10.78 -4.07
N GLU A 205 -8.88 -10.10 -3.19
CA GLU A 205 -9.62 -10.73 -2.09
C GLU A 205 -10.74 -11.61 -2.62
N ALA A 206 -11.52 -11.13 -3.57
CA ALA A 206 -12.62 -11.87 -4.16
C ALA A 206 -12.15 -13.17 -4.82
N THR A 207 -11.07 -13.09 -5.63
CA THR A 207 -10.46 -14.26 -6.28
C THR A 207 -9.88 -15.21 -5.24
N PHE A 208 -9.18 -14.71 -4.24
CA PHE A 208 -8.64 -15.50 -3.14
C PHE A 208 -9.74 -16.30 -2.42
N LEU A 209 -10.81 -15.64 -2.02
CA LEU A 209 -11.93 -16.29 -1.35
C LEU A 209 -12.66 -17.29 -2.25
N ALA A 210 -12.76 -17.02 -3.56
CA ALA A 210 -13.33 -17.97 -4.51
C ALA A 210 -12.48 -19.24 -4.60
N GLN A 211 -11.16 -19.12 -4.69
CA GLN A 211 -10.24 -20.26 -4.70
C GLN A 211 -10.27 -21.06 -3.38
N LEU A 212 -10.36 -20.38 -2.24
CA LEU A 212 -10.52 -21.05 -0.95
C LEU A 212 -11.83 -21.85 -0.89
N ARG A 213 -12.94 -21.29 -1.40
CA ARG A 213 -14.22 -22.01 -1.47
C ARG A 213 -14.15 -23.25 -2.37
N GLN A 214 -13.48 -23.15 -3.51
CA GLN A 214 -13.24 -24.31 -4.40
C GLN A 214 -12.44 -25.41 -3.70
N ALA A 215 -11.52 -25.04 -2.80
CA ALA A 215 -10.79 -25.96 -1.95
C ALA A 215 -11.60 -26.49 -0.73
N GLY A 216 -12.91 -26.22 -0.68
CA GLY A 216 -13.80 -26.67 0.41
C GLY A 216 -13.72 -25.81 1.69
N VAL A 217 -13.10 -24.65 1.64
CA VAL A 217 -12.97 -23.74 2.79
C VAL A 217 -14.19 -22.82 2.87
N ALA A 218 -14.86 -22.80 4.01
CA ALA A 218 -16.05 -21.98 4.25
C ALA A 218 -15.72 -20.68 4.99
N VAL A 219 -16.24 -19.55 4.54
CA VAL A 219 -16.11 -18.26 5.25
C VAL A 219 -17.14 -18.21 6.38
N VAL A 220 -16.71 -17.79 7.58
CA VAL A 220 -17.56 -17.64 8.74
C VAL A 220 -18.28 -16.26 8.68
N ASN A 221 -19.61 -16.28 8.66
CA ASN A 221 -20.40 -15.06 8.47
C ASN A 221 -20.39 -14.10 9.69
N ARG A 222 -20.21 -14.62 10.90
CA ARG A 222 -20.16 -13.83 12.13
C ARG A 222 -18.82 -14.10 12.84
N PRO A 223 -17.78 -13.39 12.43
CA PRO A 223 -16.46 -13.58 13.03
C PRO A 223 -16.42 -12.97 14.44
N PRO A 224 -15.59 -13.52 15.34
CA PRO A 224 -15.34 -12.92 16.65
C PRO A 224 -14.61 -11.56 16.52
N GLU A 225 -14.59 -10.80 17.62
CA GLU A 225 -14.04 -9.43 17.68
C GLU A 225 -12.56 -9.30 17.31
N PHE A 226 -11.78 -10.35 17.45
CA PHE A 226 -10.35 -10.32 17.08
C PHE A 226 -10.11 -10.28 15.57
N VAL A 227 -11.11 -10.58 14.75
CA VAL A 227 -11.04 -10.50 13.29
C VAL A 227 -11.24 -9.04 12.88
N GLN A 228 -10.22 -8.45 12.28
CA GLN A 228 -10.23 -7.05 11.89
C GLN A 228 -10.94 -6.84 10.54
N ALA A 229 -11.28 -5.59 10.26
CA ALA A 229 -11.85 -5.22 8.96
C ALA A 229 -10.88 -5.61 7.83
N GLY A 230 -11.41 -6.27 6.79
CA GLY A 230 -10.61 -6.79 5.67
C GLY A 230 -9.98 -8.17 5.91
N GLU A 231 -10.24 -8.79 7.06
CA GLU A 231 -9.86 -10.18 7.33
C GLU A 231 -11.08 -11.10 7.25
N ARG A 232 -10.83 -12.38 7.03
CA ARG A 232 -11.89 -13.40 6.98
C ARG A 232 -11.52 -14.58 7.86
N LEU A 233 -12.38 -14.87 8.81
CA LEU A 233 -12.32 -16.16 9.50
C LEU A 233 -12.88 -17.22 8.57
N CYS A 234 -12.09 -18.26 8.31
CA CYS A 234 -12.45 -19.35 7.43
C CYS A 234 -12.40 -20.67 8.19
N ARG A 235 -13.25 -21.63 7.78
CA ARG A 235 -13.31 -22.98 8.33
C ARG A 235 -12.91 -23.98 7.27
N LEU A 236 -11.95 -24.81 7.60
CA LEU A 236 -11.49 -25.94 6.79
C LEU A 236 -12.50 -27.10 6.83
N PRO A 237 -12.42 -28.07 5.89
CA PRO A 237 -13.30 -29.25 5.88
C PRO A 237 -13.26 -30.06 7.18
N ASP A 238 -12.12 -30.11 7.86
CA ASP A 238 -11.94 -30.76 9.16
C ASP A 238 -12.40 -29.95 10.36
N LYS A 239 -13.11 -28.83 10.13
CA LYS A 239 -13.64 -27.88 11.12
C LYS A 239 -12.61 -26.97 11.79
N GLN A 240 -11.32 -27.08 11.48
CA GLN A 240 -10.33 -26.12 11.97
C GLN A 240 -10.55 -24.73 11.37
N CYS A 241 -10.14 -23.71 12.11
CA CYS A 241 -10.26 -22.32 11.67
C CYS A 241 -8.92 -21.77 11.20
N ILE A 242 -8.95 -20.97 10.15
CA ILE A 242 -7.83 -20.17 9.67
C ILE A 242 -8.27 -18.70 9.54
N LEU A 243 -7.35 -17.77 9.77
CA LEU A 243 -7.55 -16.37 9.53
C LEU A 243 -6.96 -16.00 8.18
N ALA A 244 -7.79 -15.76 7.17
CA ALA A 244 -7.37 -15.38 5.84
C ALA A 244 -7.21 -13.85 5.76
N ILE A 245 -6.06 -13.38 5.27
CA ILE A 245 -5.69 -11.96 5.19
C ILE A 245 -5.17 -11.63 3.80
N ASN A 246 -5.64 -10.52 3.25
CA ASN A 246 -5.07 -9.96 2.04
C ASN A 246 -3.84 -9.10 2.39
N GLY A 247 -2.63 -9.63 2.11
CA GLY A 247 -1.35 -8.93 2.29
C GLY A 247 -0.88 -8.14 1.06
N TYR A 248 -1.69 -8.07 -0.01
CA TYR A 248 -1.30 -7.46 -1.28
C TYR A 248 -0.93 -5.98 -1.12
N LYS A 249 0.32 -5.65 -1.45
CA LYS A 249 0.90 -4.29 -1.45
C LYS A 249 0.86 -3.51 -0.12
N ARG A 250 0.55 -4.18 1.00
CA ARG A 250 0.51 -3.59 2.36
C ARG A 250 1.54 -4.22 3.32
N PRO A 251 2.83 -4.23 3.00
CA PRO A 251 3.81 -5.02 3.76
C PRO A 251 3.93 -4.60 5.22
N VAL A 252 3.88 -3.30 5.54
CA VAL A 252 4.04 -2.83 6.93
C VAL A 252 2.80 -3.10 7.78
N ALA A 253 1.60 -2.95 7.21
CA ALA A 253 0.36 -3.33 7.89
C ALA A 253 0.32 -4.84 8.16
N LEU A 254 0.79 -5.63 7.20
CA LEU A 254 0.93 -7.08 7.37
C LEU A 254 1.93 -7.42 8.48
N LEU A 255 3.11 -6.79 8.53
CA LEU A 255 4.09 -6.97 9.60
C LEU A 255 3.50 -6.67 10.99
N LYS A 256 2.79 -5.55 11.11
CA LYS A 256 2.08 -5.19 12.34
C LYS A 256 1.10 -6.28 12.75
N ARG A 257 0.32 -6.77 11.78
CA ARG A 257 -0.68 -7.80 12.03
C ARG A 257 -0.08 -9.14 12.42
N ILE A 258 1.01 -9.54 11.78
CA ILE A 258 1.78 -10.75 12.11
C ILE A 258 2.30 -10.66 13.55
N ALA A 259 2.94 -9.55 13.92
CA ALA A 259 3.46 -9.35 15.27
C ALA A 259 2.35 -9.41 16.35
N TYR A 260 1.19 -8.79 16.06
CA TYR A 260 0.04 -8.89 16.93
C TYR A 260 -0.49 -10.34 17.04
N TRP A 261 -0.56 -11.05 15.91
CA TRP A 261 -1.05 -12.41 15.84
C TRP A 261 -0.19 -13.39 16.66
N GLU A 262 1.12 -13.28 16.57
CA GLU A 262 2.05 -14.09 17.35
C GLU A 262 1.85 -13.92 18.86
N GLN A 263 1.62 -12.68 19.31
CA GLN A 263 1.31 -12.41 20.71
C GLN A 263 -0.08 -12.90 21.12
N TYR A 264 -1.04 -12.83 20.20
CA TYR A 264 -2.43 -13.22 20.47
C TYR A 264 -2.60 -14.73 20.50
N THR A 265 -1.99 -15.48 19.57
CA THR A 265 -2.10 -16.93 19.50
C THR A 265 -1.57 -17.61 20.77
N ALA A 266 -0.57 -17.07 21.43
CA ALA A 266 -0.10 -17.56 22.72
C ALA A 266 -1.17 -17.54 23.83
N ARG A 267 -2.25 -16.78 23.64
CA ARG A 267 -3.37 -16.65 24.59
C ARG A 267 -4.60 -17.46 24.19
N LEU A 268 -4.61 -18.06 22.98
CA LEU A 268 -5.76 -18.78 22.45
C LEU A 268 -5.91 -20.23 22.92
N ASP A 269 -5.01 -20.73 23.75
CA ASP A 269 -4.98 -22.14 24.24
C ASP A 269 -6.27 -22.59 24.94
N ARG A 270 -7.16 -21.65 25.28
CA ARG A 270 -8.43 -21.92 25.99
C ARG A 270 -9.69 -21.65 25.16
N THR A 271 -9.55 -21.37 23.87
CA THR A 271 -10.69 -21.02 22.99
C THR A 271 -10.97 -22.11 21.97
N PRO A 272 -12.19 -22.14 21.32
CA PRO A 272 -12.46 -23.07 20.22
C PRO A 272 -11.56 -22.88 19.00
N TYR A 273 -10.66 -21.90 19.03
CA TYR A 273 -9.72 -21.55 17.96
C TYR A 273 -8.28 -21.98 18.25
N VAL A 274 -8.11 -22.97 19.13
CA VAL A 274 -6.79 -23.56 19.42
C VAL A 274 -6.10 -23.97 18.11
N ASN A 275 -4.81 -23.63 17.99
CA ASN A 275 -3.99 -23.88 16.79
C ASN A 275 -4.46 -23.16 15.51
N MET A 276 -5.27 -22.11 15.63
CA MET A 276 -5.64 -21.31 14.46
C MET A 276 -4.42 -20.66 13.83
N ARG A 277 -4.35 -20.69 12.50
CA ARG A 277 -3.26 -20.14 11.71
C ARG A 277 -3.72 -18.97 10.87
N MET A 278 -2.77 -18.11 10.54
CA MET A 278 -2.96 -17.03 9.59
C MET A 278 -2.58 -17.51 8.19
N LEU A 279 -3.45 -17.32 7.22
CA LEU A 279 -3.19 -17.54 5.80
C LEU A 279 -3.14 -16.21 5.08
N VAL A 280 -1.97 -15.83 4.62
CA VAL A 280 -1.70 -14.53 3.98
C VAL A 280 -1.67 -14.68 2.47
N LEU A 281 -2.54 -13.95 1.78
CA LEU A 281 -2.41 -13.75 0.34
C LEU A 281 -1.24 -12.81 0.06
N ALA A 282 -0.19 -13.34 -0.57
CA ALA A 282 1.00 -12.61 -0.97
C ALA A 282 0.95 -12.19 -2.44
N PRO A 283 1.55 -11.04 -2.83
CA PRO A 283 1.61 -10.62 -4.23
C PRO A 283 2.48 -11.57 -5.07
N SER A 284 3.62 -11.98 -4.57
CA SER A 284 4.47 -13.06 -5.07
C SER A 284 5.38 -13.59 -3.97
N GLU A 285 5.96 -14.78 -4.18
CA GLU A 285 6.89 -15.39 -3.23
C GLU A 285 8.12 -14.51 -2.99
N ASN A 286 8.72 -14.02 -4.07
CA ASN A 286 9.91 -13.17 -3.99
C ASN A 286 9.63 -11.80 -3.38
N GLU A 287 8.47 -11.21 -3.64
CA GLU A 287 8.12 -9.91 -3.10
C GLU A 287 7.88 -10.00 -1.60
N ILE A 288 7.08 -10.95 -1.16
CA ILE A 288 6.78 -11.10 0.27
C ILE A 288 8.03 -11.46 1.07
N CYS A 289 8.92 -12.31 0.54
CA CYS A 289 10.20 -12.61 1.16
C CYS A 289 11.06 -11.35 1.34
N ARG A 290 11.20 -10.55 0.30
CA ARG A 290 11.96 -9.30 0.35
C ARG A 290 11.36 -8.29 1.32
N ASP A 291 10.05 -8.14 1.29
CA ASP A 291 9.35 -7.16 2.11
C ASP A 291 9.42 -7.49 3.61
N LEU A 292 9.29 -8.76 3.97
CA LEU A 292 9.28 -9.20 5.37
C LEU A 292 10.69 -9.45 5.90
N PHE A 293 11.50 -10.24 5.21
CA PHE A 293 12.78 -10.73 5.72
C PHE A 293 13.96 -9.83 5.32
N HIS A 294 14.07 -9.49 4.04
CA HIS A 294 15.20 -8.66 3.59
C HIS A 294 15.10 -7.20 4.06
N SER A 295 13.93 -6.73 4.48
CA SER A 295 13.81 -5.45 5.17
C SER A 295 14.41 -5.48 6.59
N GLY A 296 14.67 -6.66 7.13
CA GLY A 296 15.18 -6.86 8.49
C GLY A 296 14.12 -6.66 9.57
N LEU A 297 12.84 -6.63 9.19
CA LEU A 297 11.72 -6.36 10.09
C LEU A 297 11.09 -7.64 10.65
N ALA A 298 11.08 -8.71 9.87
CA ALA A 298 10.61 -10.02 10.35
C ALA A 298 11.76 -10.78 11.01
N ARG A 299 11.78 -10.81 12.33
CA ARG A 299 12.78 -11.58 13.10
C ARG A 299 12.28 -12.95 13.53
N CYS A 300 10.97 -13.17 13.55
CA CYS A 300 10.32 -14.36 14.06
C CYS A 300 9.02 -14.62 13.30
N LEU A 301 9.09 -15.19 12.10
CA LEU A 301 7.91 -15.83 11.55
C LEU A 301 7.87 -17.28 12.05
N ASN A 302 6.82 -17.61 12.75
CA ASN A 302 6.60 -18.97 13.20
C ASN A 302 5.75 -19.75 12.18
N THR A 303 5.67 -21.05 12.34
CA THR A 303 4.88 -21.96 11.47
C THR A 303 3.38 -21.70 11.48
N ASN A 304 2.90 -20.77 12.32
CA ASN A 304 1.48 -20.41 12.37
C ASN A 304 1.09 -19.38 11.30
N ILE A 305 2.04 -18.91 10.50
CA ILE A 305 1.81 -17.96 9.42
C ILE A 305 2.12 -18.66 8.10
N LEU A 306 1.10 -18.81 7.31
CA LEU A 306 1.12 -19.48 6.03
C LEU A 306 0.96 -18.42 4.92
N PHE A 307 1.66 -18.60 3.83
CA PHE A 307 1.58 -17.73 2.68
C PHE A 307 1.06 -18.49 1.46
N VAL A 308 0.36 -17.77 0.60
CA VAL A 308 -0.10 -18.28 -0.67
C VAL A 308 -0.17 -17.16 -1.70
N THR A 309 0.02 -17.47 -2.98
CA THR A 309 -0.21 -16.53 -4.08
C THR A 309 -1.40 -16.97 -4.92
N LEU A 310 -2.06 -16.04 -5.62
CA LEU A 310 -3.17 -16.39 -6.51
C LEU A 310 -2.74 -17.38 -7.60
N ASN A 311 -1.58 -17.18 -8.21
CA ASN A 311 -1.07 -18.07 -9.26
C ASN A 311 -0.93 -19.52 -8.74
N ARG A 312 -0.38 -19.68 -7.54
CA ARG A 312 -0.26 -21.03 -6.95
C ARG A 312 -1.61 -21.67 -6.64
N LEU A 313 -2.57 -20.88 -6.16
CA LEU A 313 -3.92 -21.38 -5.90
C LEU A 313 -4.67 -21.79 -7.18
N GLN A 314 -4.35 -21.15 -8.31
CA GLN A 314 -4.92 -21.52 -9.60
C GLN A 314 -4.30 -22.79 -10.19
N GLU A 315 -3.02 -23.02 -9.92
CA GLU A 315 -2.25 -24.13 -10.50
C GLU A 315 -2.23 -25.38 -9.63
N LYS A 316 -2.44 -25.24 -8.32
CA LYS A 316 -2.21 -26.30 -7.34
C LYS A 316 -3.32 -26.38 -6.31
N PRO A 317 -3.59 -27.59 -5.75
CA PRO A 317 -4.46 -27.70 -4.60
C PRO A 317 -3.89 -26.93 -3.40
N LEU A 318 -4.74 -26.51 -2.45
CA LEU A 318 -4.39 -25.61 -1.36
C LEU A 318 -3.15 -26.08 -0.57
N HIS A 319 -3.06 -27.35 -0.24
CA HIS A 319 -1.94 -27.91 0.53
C HIS A 319 -0.58 -27.85 -0.19
N GLU A 320 -0.56 -27.83 -1.53
CA GLU A 320 0.64 -27.65 -2.33
C GLU A 320 0.89 -26.18 -2.68
N ALA A 321 -0.17 -25.36 -2.70
CA ALA A 321 -0.08 -23.94 -2.99
C ALA A 321 0.55 -23.16 -1.83
N VAL A 322 0.33 -23.60 -0.60
CA VAL A 322 0.79 -22.93 0.63
C VAL A 322 2.31 -23.10 0.83
N PHE A 323 2.95 -22.07 1.34
CA PHE A 323 4.35 -22.05 1.73
C PHE A 323 4.56 -21.28 3.03
N VAL A 324 5.70 -21.50 3.67
CA VAL A 324 6.14 -20.79 4.87
C VAL A 324 7.58 -20.34 4.72
N PHE A 325 8.00 -19.44 5.58
CA PHE A 325 9.40 -19.03 5.71
C PHE A 325 9.94 -19.43 7.08
N ASP A 326 11.22 -19.79 7.14
CA ASP A 326 11.96 -19.87 8.39
C ASP A 326 12.44 -18.49 8.85
N GLN A 327 13.13 -18.44 9.97
CA GLN A 327 13.69 -17.21 10.54
C GLN A 327 14.75 -16.54 9.66
N LEU A 328 15.35 -17.27 8.73
CA LEU A 328 16.35 -16.78 7.79
C LEU A 328 15.74 -16.32 6.47
N GLY A 329 14.44 -16.51 6.28
CA GLY A 329 13.74 -16.19 5.03
C GLY A 329 13.84 -17.32 3.98
N ASN A 330 14.29 -18.51 4.36
CA ASN A 330 14.23 -19.65 3.46
C ASN A 330 12.80 -20.13 3.34
N GLN A 331 12.39 -20.42 2.11
CA GLN A 331 11.03 -20.84 1.79
C GLN A 331 10.89 -22.36 1.84
N TYR A 332 9.80 -22.83 2.42
CA TYR A 332 9.46 -24.25 2.53
C TYR A 332 8.04 -24.49 2.04
N HIS A 333 7.83 -25.64 1.40
CA HIS A 333 6.53 -26.12 0.95
C HIS A 333 6.11 -27.35 1.76
N PHE A 334 4.83 -27.47 2.01
CA PHE A 334 4.27 -28.67 2.61
C PHE A 334 4.21 -29.79 1.57
N THR A 335 4.59 -31.00 1.98
CA THR A 335 4.65 -32.18 1.11
C THR A 335 3.54 -33.15 1.38
N ASP A 336 2.85 -33.02 2.50
CA ASP A 336 1.72 -33.86 2.86
C ASP A 336 0.48 -33.47 2.07
N PRO A 337 -0.16 -34.36 1.31
CA PRO A 337 -1.39 -34.05 0.58
C PRO A 337 -2.60 -33.90 1.49
N ASN A 338 -2.53 -34.25 2.76
CA ASN A 338 -3.63 -34.16 3.69
C ASN A 338 -3.75 -32.72 4.24
N MET A 339 -4.81 -32.02 3.88
CA MET A 339 -5.06 -30.65 4.37
C MET A 339 -5.12 -30.55 5.90
N ARG A 340 -5.52 -31.62 6.58
CA ARG A 340 -5.56 -31.68 8.03
C ARG A 340 -4.15 -31.56 8.62
N ASP A 341 -3.20 -32.28 8.06
CA ASP A 341 -1.82 -32.27 8.52
C ASP A 341 -1.11 -30.98 8.19
N LEU A 342 -1.56 -30.27 7.14
CA LEU A 342 -1.05 -28.94 6.78
C LEU A 342 -1.08 -27.95 7.95
N PHE A 343 -2.07 -28.04 8.82
CA PHE A 343 -2.31 -27.09 9.91
C PHE A 343 -1.93 -27.64 11.29
N TYR A 344 -1.39 -28.84 11.37
CA TYR A 344 -0.88 -29.45 12.61
C TYR A 344 0.63 -29.27 12.81
N GLU A 345 1.10 -29.44 14.04
CA GLU A 345 2.51 -29.22 14.40
C GLU A 345 3.50 -30.25 13.83
N LYS A 346 3.04 -31.48 13.52
CA LYS A 346 3.89 -32.58 13.05
C LYS A 346 4.07 -32.61 11.53
N ARG A 347 4.40 -31.51 10.90
CA ARG A 347 4.56 -31.45 9.45
C ARG A 347 5.97 -31.69 9.02
N GLN A 348 6.08 -32.27 7.83
CA GLN A 348 7.34 -32.32 7.09
C GLN A 348 7.40 -31.14 6.10
N TYR A 349 8.53 -30.47 6.05
CA TYR A 349 8.82 -29.40 5.12
C TYR A 349 9.86 -29.87 4.12
N ARG A 350 9.75 -29.41 2.88
CA ARG A 350 10.84 -29.46 1.91
C ARG A 350 11.32 -28.06 1.64
N PRO A 351 12.64 -27.79 1.73
CA PRO A 351 13.19 -26.51 1.31
C PRO A 351 12.86 -26.27 -0.16
N TYR A 352 12.51 -25.04 -0.49
CA TYR A 352 12.37 -24.62 -1.87
C TYR A 352 13.76 -24.56 -2.49
N GLU A 353 14.11 -25.51 -3.34
CA GLU A 353 15.32 -25.42 -4.14
C GLU A 353 15.16 -24.29 -5.14
N ASN A 354 15.72 -23.12 -4.84
CA ASN A 354 15.92 -22.09 -5.83
C ASN A 354 16.82 -22.68 -6.93
N LYS A 355 16.22 -23.18 -8.00
CA LYS A 355 16.92 -23.41 -9.24
C LYS A 355 17.40 -22.06 -9.74
N THR A 356 18.49 -21.57 -9.16
CA THR A 356 19.29 -20.54 -9.79
C THR A 356 19.66 -21.10 -11.16
N ARG A 357 18.96 -20.65 -12.18
CA ARG A 357 19.42 -20.80 -13.56
C ARG A 357 20.80 -20.15 -13.62
N ARG A 358 21.82 -20.99 -13.45
CA ARG A 358 23.15 -20.69 -13.99
C ARG A 358 22.97 -20.78 -15.49
N GLY A 359 22.98 -19.64 -16.12
CA GLY A 359 23.01 -19.43 -17.54
C GLY A 359 23.53 -18.03 -17.75
#